data_bb88f1025340b86ce7e02808f6287988
#
_entry.id   bb88f1025340b86ce7e02808f6287988
#
_cell.length_a   1.000
_cell.length_b   1.000
_cell.length_c   1.000
_cell.angle_alpha   90.00
_cell.angle_beta   90.00
_cell.angle_gamma   90.00
#
_symmetry.space_group_name_H-M   'P 1'
#
loop_
_entity.id
_entity.type
_entity.pdbx_description
1 polymer ?
#
loop_
_entity_poly.entity_id
_entity_poly.type
_entity_poly.pdbx_seq_one_letter_code
_entity_poly.pdbx_strand_id
1 'polypeptide(L)'
;MPCVSHVTPVDRHSPIVIRQRIDNHAATINNNVVSRDLAPPRIGISRCLLGDEVRYDGGHKRDAFLVSTFGRFVEWVPVCPEVEVGMGTPREAIHLVASAEGVPSNAQPVRLLGVRSGEDWTTRMTAFASSRVRELKSVDLAGYVLKKDSPSCGLERVRVHSDGHVTRSGRGLFAEVLITELPNLPVEEEGRLNDPSLRENFVERVFAYQRLRALFTGRWTTHSLVIFHSRHKLQLLSHSRQGYAELGRLVADVVKYSRRDLSVTYQRVFMATLARVATPGRHSDVMMHAIGHLKRLIQAGDRDELLGAIEDHRRGIVPLVVPITLLRHHVRRHDLGYLKDQTYLEPHPRELALRNHV
;
A
#
# COMPACT_ATOMS: atom_id res chain seq x y z
N MET A 1 69.87 21.57 -12.75
CA MET A 1 68.79 21.14 -13.69
C MET A 1 67.75 20.37 -12.85
N PRO A 2 66.57 20.92 -12.59
CA PRO A 2 65.55 20.25 -11.82
C PRO A 2 64.60 19.39 -12.68
N CYS A 3 64.31 18.21 -12.19
CA CYS A 3 63.29 17.29 -12.76
C CYS A 3 61.88 17.87 -12.56
N VAL A 4 61.16 17.97 -13.66
CA VAL A 4 59.75 18.34 -13.68
C VAL A 4 58.92 17.05 -13.49
N SER A 5 58.21 16.97 -12.40
CA SER A 5 57.22 15.91 -12.14
C SER A 5 55.86 16.25 -12.80
N HIS A 6 55.44 15.47 -13.78
CA HIS A 6 54.10 15.55 -14.35
C HIS A 6 53.08 14.97 -13.36
N VAL A 7 52.13 15.81 -12.96
CA VAL A 7 50.93 15.44 -12.24
C VAL A 7 49.84 15.22 -13.28
N THR A 8 49.34 13.98 -13.39
CA THR A 8 48.14 13.64 -14.16
C THR A 8 46.88 13.94 -13.35
N PRO A 9 45.79 14.45 -13.94
CA PRO A 9 44.55 14.73 -13.24
C PRO A 9 43.79 13.47 -12.91
N VAL A 10 43.36 13.40 -11.65
CA VAL A 10 42.50 12.34 -11.12
C VAL A 10 41.08 12.52 -11.64
N ASP A 11 40.61 11.55 -12.39
CA ASP A 11 39.28 11.44 -12.95
C ASP A 11 38.28 11.14 -11.79
N ARG A 12 37.40 12.11 -11.49
CA ARG A 12 36.37 12.01 -10.45
C ARG A 12 35.05 11.65 -11.12
N HIS A 13 34.78 10.38 -11.41
CA HIS A 13 33.42 9.84 -11.55
C HIS A 13 33.46 8.31 -11.77
N SER A 14 33.59 7.59 -10.68
CA SER A 14 33.24 6.17 -10.65
C SER A 14 32.28 5.91 -9.50
N PRO A 15 31.14 5.26 -9.73
CA PRO A 15 30.22 4.88 -8.66
C PRO A 15 30.88 3.80 -7.81
N ILE A 16 30.84 3.99 -6.50
CA ILE A 16 31.35 3.05 -5.49
C ILE A 16 30.55 1.74 -5.63
N VAL A 17 31.15 0.75 -6.25
CA VAL A 17 30.70 -0.63 -6.22
C VAL A 17 31.14 -1.21 -4.90
N ILE A 18 30.25 -1.25 -3.90
CA ILE A 18 30.46 -2.03 -2.68
C ILE A 18 30.44 -3.50 -3.07
N ARG A 19 31.63 -4.08 -3.31
CA ARG A 19 31.82 -5.54 -3.37
C ARG A 19 31.70 -6.06 -1.94
N GLN A 20 30.52 -6.55 -1.58
CA GLN A 20 30.37 -7.39 -0.39
C GLN A 20 31.04 -8.75 -0.66
N ARG A 21 32.15 -9.01 0.00
CA ARG A 21 32.58 -10.37 0.31
C ARG A 21 31.56 -10.90 1.34
N ILE A 22 30.70 -11.79 0.90
CA ILE A 22 29.85 -12.58 1.79
C ILE A 22 30.68 -13.81 2.14
N ASP A 23 31.34 -13.75 3.31
CA ASP A 23 31.90 -14.94 3.91
C ASP A 23 30.74 -15.86 4.34
N ASN A 24 30.72 -17.08 3.80
CA ASN A 24 29.80 -18.14 4.15
C ASN A 24 30.08 -18.67 5.56
N HIS A 25 29.62 -17.96 6.58
CA HIS A 25 29.38 -18.51 7.91
C HIS A 25 27.96 -18.18 8.30
N ALA A 26 27.03 -18.93 7.72
CA ALA A 26 25.63 -18.90 8.12
C ALA A 26 25.48 -19.64 9.45
N ALA A 27 25.51 -18.89 10.54
CA ALA A 27 24.83 -19.32 11.74
C ALA A 27 23.33 -19.41 11.38
N THR A 28 22.76 -20.60 11.54
CA THR A 28 21.34 -20.89 11.37
C THR A 28 20.53 -20.12 12.41
N ILE A 29 20.26 -18.86 12.13
CA ILE A 29 19.27 -18.07 12.85
C ILE A 29 17.99 -18.20 12.05
N ASN A 30 16.91 -18.65 12.70
CA ASN A 30 15.57 -18.85 12.16
C ASN A 30 15.12 -17.66 11.27
N ASN A 31 15.45 -17.72 9.97
CA ASN A 31 15.10 -16.71 8.95
C ASN A 31 13.65 -16.83 8.46
N ASN A 32 12.81 -17.65 9.13
CA ASN A 32 11.44 -17.94 8.71
C ASN A 32 10.37 -16.98 9.25
N VAL A 33 10.73 -15.94 10.02
CA VAL A 33 9.73 -15.14 10.76
C VAL A 33 9.00 -14.06 9.94
N VAL A 34 9.36 -13.80 8.66
CA VAL A 34 8.89 -12.55 8.03
C VAL A 34 7.77 -12.72 7.00
N SER A 35 7.31 -13.91 6.61
CA SER A 35 6.25 -13.94 5.59
C SER A 35 5.25 -15.11 5.59
N ARG A 36 5.44 -16.18 6.38
CA ARG A 36 4.46 -17.30 6.39
C ARG A 36 3.68 -17.46 7.70
N ASP A 37 4.09 -16.79 8.78
CA ASP A 37 3.52 -16.98 10.12
C ASP A 37 2.83 -15.72 10.68
N LEU A 38 2.60 -14.69 9.86
CA LEU A 38 1.81 -13.54 10.32
C LEU A 38 0.32 -13.93 10.34
N ALA A 39 -0.37 -13.60 11.43
CA ALA A 39 -1.82 -13.70 11.50
C ALA A 39 -2.49 -12.96 10.33
N PRO A 40 -3.72 -13.31 9.93
CA PRO A 40 -4.43 -12.55 8.90
C PRO A 40 -4.44 -11.05 9.21
N PRO A 41 -4.19 -10.17 8.22
CA PRO A 41 -4.20 -8.74 8.45
C PRO A 41 -5.59 -8.26 8.85
N ARG A 42 -5.66 -7.38 9.87
CA ARG A 42 -6.91 -6.74 10.30
C ARG A 42 -7.20 -5.55 9.42
N ILE A 43 -8.39 -5.51 8.85
CA ILE A 43 -8.83 -4.47 7.92
C ILE A 43 -10.09 -3.81 8.47
N GLY A 44 -10.02 -2.49 8.69
CA GLY A 44 -11.21 -1.70 8.97
C GLY A 44 -12.14 -1.68 7.75
N ILE A 45 -13.44 -1.71 7.97
CA ILE A 45 -14.41 -1.72 6.88
C ILE A 45 -15.70 -0.99 7.25
N SER A 46 -16.25 -0.23 6.30
CA SER A 46 -17.61 0.30 6.44
C SER A 46 -18.60 -0.86 6.54
N ARG A 47 -19.26 -0.99 7.68
CA ARG A 47 -20.04 -2.16 8.10
C ARG A 47 -21.10 -2.61 7.08
N CYS A 48 -21.73 -1.65 6.38
CA CYS A 48 -22.72 -1.95 5.34
C CYS A 48 -22.15 -2.75 4.15
N LEU A 49 -20.81 -2.74 3.93
CA LEU A 49 -20.15 -3.51 2.87
C LEU A 49 -20.07 -5.01 3.17
N LEU A 50 -20.21 -5.40 4.43
CA LEU A 50 -20.28 -6.80 4.85
C LEU A 50 -21.69 -7.41 4.70
N GLY A 51 -22.70 -6.56 4.52
CA GLY A 51 -24.09 -6.98 4.38
C GLY A 51 -24.96 -6.62 5.59
N ASP A 52 -24.40 -5.88 6.57
CA ASP A 52 -25.17 -5.42 7.72
C ASP A 52 -26.15 -4.30 7.31
N GLU A 53 -27.36 -4.36 7.78
CA GLU A 53 -28.47 -3.43 7.47
C GLU A 53 -28.35 -2.14 8.30
N VAL A 54 -27.25 -1.42 8.12
CA VAL A 54 -26.89 -0.21 8.91
C VAL A 54 -26.95 1.09 8.10
N ARG A 55 -27.48 1.04 6.89
CA ARG A 55 -27.64 2.26 6.08
C ARG A 55 -28.85 3.08 6.57
N TYR A 56 -28.90 4.33 6.13
CA TYR A 56 -29.99 5.27 6.46
C TYR A 56 -31.38 4.72 6.06
N ASP A 57 -31.43 3.96 4.96
CA ASP A 57 -32.65 3.35 4.40
C ASP A 57 -32.97 1.95 5.02
N GLY A 58 -32.22 1.51 6.02
CA GLY A 58 -32.35 0.18 6.61
C GLY A 58 -31.75 -0.94 5.76
N GLY A 59 -31.09 -0.64 4.65
CA GLY A 59 -30.47 -1.63 3.77
C GLY A 59 -28.96 -1.80 4.00
N HIS A 60 -28.31 -2.50 3.06
CA HIS A 60 -26.87 -2.74 3.03
C HIS A 60 -26.28 -2.49 1.64
N LYS A 61 -24.94 -2.61 1.50
CA LYS A 61 -24.20 -2.56 0.23
C LYS A 61 -23.14 -3.65 0.19
N ARG A 62 -23.57 -4.90 0.49
CA ARG A 62 -22.67 -6.06 0.51
C ARG A 62 -21.85 -6.12 -0.78
N ASP A 63 -20.52 -6.21 -0.62
CA ASP A 63 -19.57 -6.34 -1.72
C ASP A 63 -19.08 -7.79 -1.82
N ALA A 64 -19.25 -8.39 -3.00
CA ALA A 64 -18.95 -9.81 -3.21
C ALA A 64 -17.45 -10.11 -3.13
N PHE A 65 -16.58 -9.23 -3.67
CA PHE A 65 -15.14 -9.41 -3.60
C PHE A 65 -14.66 -9.34 -2.15
N LEU A 66 -15.10 -8.33 -1.41
CA LEU A 66 -14.69 -8.14 -0.01
C LEU A 66 -15.13 -9.32 0.87
N VAL A 67 -16.37 -9.74 0.75
CA VAL A 67 -16.92 -10.79 1.64
C VAL A 67 -16.46 -12.19 1.21
N SER A 68 -16.56 -12.52 -0.08
CA SER A 68 -16.42 -13.92 -0.54
C SER A 68 -14.99 -14.28 -1.00
N THR A 69 -14.18 -13.28 -1.39
CA THR A 69 -12.82 -13.51 -1.88
C THR A 69 -11.78 -12.98 -0.88
N PHE A 70 -11.71 -11.68 -0.67
CA PHE A 70 -10.69 -11.07 0.18
C PHE A 70 -10.89 -11.42 1.66
N GLY A 71 -12.13 -11.49 2.12
CA GLY A 71 -12.49 -11.84 3.51
C GLY A 71 -12.00 -13.21 3.99
N ARG A 72 -11.58 -14.08 3.08
CA ARG A 72 -10.97 -15.38 3.43
C ARG A 72 -9.52 -15.25 3.92
N PHE A 73 -8.89 -14.11 3.69
CA PHE A 73 -7.47 -13.86 3.96
C PHE A 73 -7.23 -12.75 4.98
N VAL A 74 -8.29 -12.15 5.50
CA VAL A 74 -8.21 -10.99 6.40
C VAL A 74 -9.21 -11.13 7.56
N GLU A 75 -8.97 -10.40 8.63
CA GLU A 75 -9.91 -10.23 9.75
C GLU A 75 -10.59 -8.86 9.62
N TRP A 76 -11.92 -8.84 9.48
CA TRP A 76 -12.66 -7.59 9.35
C TRP A 76 -12.88 -6.91 10.69
N VAL A 77 -12.66 -5.60 10.75
CA VAL A 77 -13.02 -4.72 11.87
C VAL A 77 -14.12 -3.76 11.38
N PRO A 78 -15.41 -4.14 11.54
CA PRO A 78 -16.52 -3.37 11.02
C PRO A 78 -16.76 -2.09 11.83
N VAL A 79 -17.01 -0.97 11.12
CA VAL A 79 -17.36 0.32 11.71
C VAL A 79 -18.49 0.96 10.91
N CYS A 80 -19.52 1.45 11.60
CA CYS A 80 -20.52 2.33 10.99
C CYS A 80 -20.57 3.65 11.77
N PRO A 81 -19.87 4.71 11.31
CA PRO A 81 -19.80 5.96 12.04
C PRO A 81 -21.18 6.57 12.35
N GLU A 82 -22.12 6.42 11.44
CA GLU A 82 -23.46 7.00 11.55
C GLU A 82 -24.30 6.28 12.64
N VAL A 83 -24.21 4.95 12.73
CA VAL A 83 -24.88 4.18 13.78
C VAL A 83 -24.19 4.37 15.13
N GLU A 84 -22.85 4.30 15.13
CA GLU A 84 -22.07 4.38 16.37
C GLU A 84 -22.09 5.76 17.02
N VAL A 85 -22.31 6.85 16.25
CA VAL A 85 -22.53 8.21 16.79
C VAL A 85 -23.94 8.42 17.36
N GLY A 86 -24.83 7.43 17.20
CA GLY A 86 -26.18 7.45 17.76
C GLY A 86 -27.31 7.87 16.82
N MET A 87 -27.08 7.91 15.48
CA MET A 87 -28.16 8.27 14.53
C MET A 87 -29.22 7.18 14.38
N GLY A 88 -28.93 5.92 14.78
CA GLY A 88 -29.85 4.80 14.64
C GLY A 88 -29.99 4.25 13.21
N THR A 89 -30.95 3.32 13.02
CA THR A 89 -31.32 2.71 11.73
C THR A 89 -32.80 2.28 11.80
N PRO A 90 -33.68 2.63 10.83
CA PRO A 90 -33.42 3.59 9.76
C PRO A 90 -33.28 5.04 10.28
N ARG A 91 -32.74 5.96 9.48
CA ARG A 91 -32.57 7.37 9.82
C ARG A 91 -32.78 8.26 8.60
N GLU A 92 -32.82 9.56 8.80
CA GLU A 92 -32.77 10.47 7.66
C GLU A 92 -31.41 10.44 6.98
N ALA A 93 -31.40 10.78 5.70
CA ALA A 93 -30.15 10.98 4.97
C ALA A 93 -29.43 12.23 5.50
N ILE A 94 -28.11 12.18 5.47
CA ILE A 94 -27.23 13.31 5.81
C ILE A 94 -26.42 13.75 4.59
N HIS A 95 -25.98 15.00 4.58
CA HIS A 95 -25.16 15.54 3.51
C HIS A 95 -24.09 16.50 4.03
N LEU A 96 -23.05 16.73 3.22
CA LEU A 96 -22.05 17.75 3.50
C LEU A 96 -22.51 19.08 2.91
N VAL A 97 -22.41 20.16 3.70
CA VAL A 97 -22.73 21.53 3.31
C VAL A 97 -21.51 22.40 3.56
N ALA A 98 -21.14 23.27 2.62
CA ALA A 98 -20.06 24.24 2.79
C ALA A 98 -20.46 25.26 3.90
N SER A 99 -19.51 25.58 4.80
CA SER A 99 -19.82 26.40 5.99
C SER A 99 -19.48 27.88 5.85
N ALA A 100 -18.82 28.33 4.78
CA ALA A 100 -18.50 29.74 4.55
C ALA A 100 -18.41 30.06 3.06
N GLU A 101 -18.97 31.20 2.66
CA GLU A 101 -18.74 31.77 1.35
C GLU A 101 -17.32 32.37 1.25
N GLY A 102 -16.71 32.30 0.06
CA GLY A 102 -15.45 33.00 -0.25
C GLY A 102 -14.15 32.31 0.09
N VAL A 103 -14.18 31.08 0.65
CA VAL A 103 -13.00 30.27 0.84
C VAL A 103 -12.80 29.34 -0.37
N PRO A 104 -11.56 29.14 -0.90
CA PRO A 104 -11.31 28.20 -1.99
C PRO A 104 -11.87 26.80 -1.70
N SER A 105 -12.48 26.14 -2.70
CA SER A 105 -13.24 24.90 -2.55
C SER A 105 -12.48 23.75 -1.90
N ASN A 106 -11.16 23.73 -1.98
CA ASN A 106 -10.27 22.72 -1.38
C ASN A 106 -9.94 22.97 0.11
N ALA A 107 -10.35 24.11 0.66
CA ALA A 107 -10.09 24.53 2.04
C ALA A 107 -11.36 24.89 2.82
N GLN A 108 -12.56 24.78 2.20
CA GLN A 108 -13.81 25.14 2.88
C GLN A 108 -14.14 24.15 3.98
N PRO A 109 -14.35 24.60 5.22
CA PRO A 109 -14.88 23.75 6.26
C PRO A 109 -16.30 23.28 5.86
N VAL A 110 -16.58 22.01 6.07
CA VAL A 110 -17.87 21.39 5.75
C VAL A 110 -18.64 21.09 7.03
N ARG A 111 -19.97 21.19 6.96
CA ARG A 111 -20.89 20.76 8.01
C ARG A 111 -21.61 19.50 7.57
N LEU A 112 -21.92 18.62 8.52
CA LEU A 112 -22.69 17.40 8.31
C LEU A 112 -24.11 17.63 8.81
N LEU A 113 -25.05 17.80 7.91
CA LEU A 113 -26.45 18.16 8.24
C LEU A 113 -27.42 17.06 7.85
N GLY A 114 -28.49 16.91 8.66
CA GLY A 114 -29.67 16.13 8.27
C GLY A 114 -30.38 16.79 7.10
N VAL A 115 -30.77 16.00 6.08
CA VAL A 115 -31.37 16.55 4.83
C VAL A 115 -32.73 17.19 5.07
N ARG A 116 -33.53 16.65 6.02
CA ARG A 116 -34.87 17.13 6.32
C ARG A 116 -34.92 18.01 7.57
N SER A 117 -34.23 17.57 8.62
CA SER A 117 -34.24 18.24 9.93
C SER A 117 -33.33 19.46 9.97
N GLY A 118 -32.27 19.47 9.13
CA GLY A 118 -31.19 20.45 9.27
C GLY A 118 -30.32 20.23 10.52
N GLU A 119 -30.52 19.17 11.27
CA GLU A 119 -29.72 18.87 12.48
C GLU A 119 -28.24 18.80 12.14
N ASP A 120 -27.42 19.50 12.91
CA ASP A 120 -25.97 19.54 12.73
C ASP A 120 -25.26 18.43 13.52
N TRP A 121 -24.74 17.47 12.79
CA TRP A 121 -23.99 16.33 13.32
C TRP A 121 -22.47 16.55 13.31
N THR A 122 -21.97 17.68 12.83
CA THR A 122 -20.54 17.94 12.59
C THR A 122 -19.70 17.69 13.83
N THR A 123 -20.03 18.36 14.93
CA THR A 123 -19.26 18.25 16.19
C THR A 123 -19.31 16.84 16.77
N ARG A 124 -20.51 16.24 16.82
CA ARG A 124 -20.68 14.87 17.33
C ARG A 124 -19.91 13.84 16.50
N MET A 125 -20.01 13.91 15.17
CA MET A 125 -19.32 13.01 14.26
C MET A 125 -17.79 13.16 14.35
N THR A 126 -17.29 14.40 14.42
CA THR A 126 -15.84 14.65 14.52
C THR A 126 -15.29 14.15 15.86
N ALA A 127 -15.99 14.38 16.97
CA ALA A 127 -15.61 13.88 18.29
C ALA A 127 -15.63 12.35 18.33
N PHE A 128 -16.68 11.73 17.80
CA PHE A 128 -16.78 10.27 17.66
C PHE A 128 -15.64 9.71 16.81
N ALA A 129 -15.40 10.28 15.61
CA ALA A 129 -14.34 9.85 14.69
C ALA A 129 -12.97 9.89 15.38
N SER A 130 -12.66 10.95 16.11
CA SER A 130 -11.41 11.12 16.85
C SER A 130 -11.24 10.06 17.96
N SER A 131 -12.31 9.72 18.68
CA SER A 131 -12.29 8.66 19.69
C SER A 131 -12.13 7.29 19.03
N ARG A 132 -12.94 7.00 18.01
CA ARG A 132 -12.95 5.70 17.35
C ARG A 132 -11.64 5.41 16.61
N VAL A 133 -11.05 6.40 15.95
CA VAL A 133 -9.76 6.23 15.29
C VAL A 133 -8.63 5.96 16.31
N ARG A 134 -8.68 6.57 17.50
CA ARG A 134 -7.73 6.22 18.60
C ARG A 134 -7.86 4.77 19.03
N GLU A 135 -9.08 4.24 19.15
CA GLU A 135 -9.30 2.82 19.43
C GLU A 135 -8.74 1.95 18.30
N LEU A 136 -9.02 2.30 17.04
CA LEU A 136 -8.53 1.59 15.87
C LEU A 136 -7.00 1.56 15.77
N LYS A 137 -6.28 2.54 16.32
CA LYS A 137 -4.80 2.50 16.42
C LYS A 137 -4.33 1.32 17.28
N SER A 138 -5.08 0.95 18.31
CA SER A 138 -4.74 -0.17 19.21
C SER A 138 -5.06 -1.55 18.61
N VAL A 139 -5.94 -1.60 17.61
CA VAL A 139 -6.37 -2.85 16.94
C VAL A 139 -5.33 -3.39 15.96
N ASP A 140 -4.31 -2.60 15.63
CA ASP A 140 -3.25 -2.99 14.67
C ASP A 140 -3.75 -3.20 13.23
N LEU A 141 -4.52 -2.24 12.70
CA LEU A 141 -5.05 -2.31 11.34
C LEU A 141 -3.92 -2.32 10.29
N ALA A 142 -4.10 -3.13 9.25
CA ALA A 142 -3.25 -3.18 8.07
C ALA A 142 -3.86 -2.47 6.84
N GLY A 143 -5.12 -2.07 6.91
CA GLY A 143 -5.80 -1.34 5.85
C GLY A 143 -7.21 -0.91 6.27
N TYR A 144 -7.90 -0.16 5.41
CA TYR A 144 -9.28 0.23 5.61
C TYR A 144 -10.04 0.31 4.28
N VAL A 145 -11.26 -0.23 4.23
CA VAL A 145 -12.16 -0.10 3.07
C VAL A 145 -13.36 0.75 3.45
N LEU A 146 -13.51 1.88 2.79
CA LEU A 146 -14.55 2.87 3.04
C LEU A 146 -15.69 2.75 2.03
N LYS A 147 -16.91 3.10 2.46
CA LYS A 147 -18.08 3.21 1.59
C LYS A 147 -18.02 4.50 0.78
N LYS A 148 -17.95 4.40 -0.55
CA LYS A 148 -17.93 5.56 -1.45
C LYS A 148 -19.19 6.40 -1.34
N ASP A 149 -19.11 7.68 -1.73
CA ASP A 149 -20.19 8.65 -1.78
C ASP A 149 -20.89 8.89 -0.43
N SER A 150 -20.38 8.37 0.70
CA SER A 150 -20.95 8.60 2.03
C SER A 150 -20.40 9.89 2.64
N PRO A 151 -21.25 10.78 3.20
CA PRO A 151 -20.80 12.01 3.84
C PRO A 151 -20.02 11.78 5.14
N SER A 152 -20.06 10.56 5.68
CA SER A 152 -19.24 10.15 6.82
C SER A 152 -18.02 9.33 6.39
N CYS A 153 -18.17 8.36 5.46
CA CYS A 153 -17.13 7.38 5.09
C CYS A 153 -16.43 7.66 3.76
N GLY A 154 -17.00 8.46 2.84
CA GLY A 154 -16.43 8.64 1.50
C GLY A 154 -15.02 9.23 1.55
N LEU A 155 -14.09 8.60 0.84
CA LEU A 155 -12.67 8.99 0.84
C LEU A 155 -12.41 10.20 -0.05
N GLU A 156 -13.04 10.22 -1.22
CA GLU A 156 -12.85 11.25 -2.24
C GLU A 156 -14.16 11.58 -2.96
N ARG A 157 -14.25 12.79 -3.52
CA ARG A 157 -15.35 13.22 -4.40
C ARG A 157 -16.75 13.11 -3.77
N VAL A 158 -16.85 13.21 -2.44
CA VAL A 158 -18.13 13.29 -1.76
C VAL A 158 -18.82 14.61 -2.15
N ARG A 159 -20.13 14.54 -2.33
CA ARG A 159 -20.93 15.72 -2.67
C ARG A 159 -20.93 16.72 -1.53
N VAL A 160 -20.63 17.98 -1.86
CA VAL A 160 -20.74 19.13 -0.95
C VAL A 160 -21.75 20.10 -1.56
N HIS A 161 -22.77 20.45 -0.78
CA HIS A 161 -23.84 21.37 -1.15
C HIS A 161 -23.46 22.79 -0.72
N SER A 162 -23.72 23.79 -1.59
CA SER A 162 -23.51 25.20 -1.33
C SER A 162 -24.50 25.99 -2.19
N ASP A 163 -25.35 26.82 -1.61
CA ASP A 163 -26.25 27.82 -2.26
C ASP A 163 -26.71 27.47 -3.68
N GLY A 164 -27.41 26.34 -3.82
CA GLY A 164 -27.94 25.85 -5.10
C GLY A 164 -26.93 25.11 -5.99
N HIS A 165 -25.67 24.96 -5.58
CA HIS A 165 -24.65 24.23 -6.29
C HIS A 165 -24.24 22.99 -5.54
N VAL A 166 -23.81 21.92 -6.28
CA VAL A 166 -23.27 20.68 -5.73
C VAL A 166 -21.93 20.42 -6.38
N THR A 167 -20.87 20.41 -5.57
CA THR A 167 -19.53 20.02 -6.02
C THR A 167 -19.20 18.60 -5.58
N ARG A 168 -18.23 17.96 -6.26
CA ARG A 168 -17.68 16.65 -5.86
C ARG A 168 -16.25 16.83 -5.36
N SER A 169 -16.08 17.61 -4.31
CA SER A 169 -14.78 17.99 -3.75
C SER A 169 -14.59 17.52 -2.30
N GLY A 170 -15.64 17.01 -1.66
CA GLY A 170 -15.64 16.68 -0.25
C GLY A 170 -15.02 15.32 0.07
N ARG A 171 -14.82 15.15 1.37
CA ARG A 171 -14.47 13.90 2.04
C ARG A 171 -15.36 13.71 3.25
N GLY A 172 -15.72 12.48 3.57
CA GLY A 172 -16.51 12.15 4.74
C GLY A 172 -15.77 12.48 6.04
N LEU A 173 -16.48 12.96 7.05
CA LEU A 173 -15.85 13.43 8.29
C LEU A 173 -15.06 12.35 9.03
N PHE A 174 -15.56 11.11 9.07
CA PHE A 174 -14.83 9.98 9.65
C PHE A 174 -13.59 9.64 8.81
N ALA A 175 -13.73 9.62 7.48
CA ALA A 175 -12.61 9.32 6.57
C ALA A 175 -11.50 10.37 6.71
N GLU A 176 -11.84 11.67 6.87
CA GLU A 176 -10.87 12.75 7.08
C GLU A 176 -10.02 12.51 8.33
N VAL A 177 -10.66 12.21 9.46
CA VAL A 177 -9.94 11.91 10.71
C VAL A 177 -9.09 10.66 10.57
N LEU A 178 -9.61 9.60 9.92
CA LEU A 178 -8.91 8.33 9.74
C LEU A 178 -7.58 8.53 8.98
N ILE A 179 -7.60 9.22 7.83
CA ILE A 179 -6.39 9.40 7.01
C ILE A 179 -5.40 10.39 7.63
N THR A 180 -5.90 11.38 8.37
CA THR A 180 -5.06 12.36 9.08
C THR A 180 -4.30 11.69 10.23
N GLU A 181 -4.99 10.87 10.99
CA GLU A 181 -4.43 10.20 12.17
C GLU A 181 -3.61 8.94 11.84
N LEU A 182 -3.86 8.33 10.69
CA LEU A 182 -3.20 7.11 10.20
C LEU A 182 -2.68 7.28 8.76
N PRO A 183 -1.76 8.24 8.50
CA PRO A 183 -1.37 8.64 7.15
C PRO A 183 -0.67 7.55 6.32
N ASN A 184 -0.13 6.53 6.97
CA ASN A 184 0.54 5.41 6.29
C ASN A 184 -0.38 4.21 6.07
N LEU A 185 -1.60 4.22 6.65
CA LEU A 185 -2.55 3.13 6.49
C LEU A 185 -3.05 3.06 5.04
N PRO A 186 -3.01 1.91 4.37
CA PRO A 186 -3.71 1.71 3.10
C PRO A 186 -5.22 1.93 3.26
N VAL A 187 -5.75 2.95 2.64
CA VAL A 187 -7.20 3.23 2.62
C VAL A 187 -7.67 3.26 1.18
N GLU A 188 -8.85 2.67 0.91
CA GLU A 188 -9.47 2.68 -0.41
C GLU A 188 -11.00 2.63 -0.31
N GLU A 189 -11.71 3.01 -1.37
CA GLU A 189 -13.16 2.86 -1.48
C GLU A 189 -13.53 1.58 -2.22
N GLU A 190 -14.63 0.93 -1.80
CA GLU A 190 -15.09 -0.30 -2.46
C GLU A 190 -15.36 -0.12 -3.95
N GLY A 191 -15.84 1.05 -4.34
CA GLY A 191 -16.11 1.35 -5.75
C GLY A 191 -14.85 1.35 -6.61
N ARG A 192 -13.70 1.80 -6.07
CA ARG A 192 -12.41 1.82 -6.75
C ARG A 192 -11.78 0.43 -6.82
N LEU A 193 -12.10 -0.44 -5.87
CA LEU A 193 -11.66 -1.84 -5.89
C LEU A 193 -12.31 -2.68 -7.02
N ASN A 194 -13.25 -2.11 -7.79
CA ASN A 194 -13.73 -2.73 -9.03
C ASN A 194 -12.72 -2.64 -10.18
N ASP A 195 -11.80 -1.65 -10.14
CA ASP A 195 -10.65 -1.60 -11.03
C ASP A 195 -9.61 -2.65 -10.58
N PRO A 196 -9.23 -3.61 -11.45
CA PRO A 196 -8.31 -4.68 -11.08
C PRO A 196 -6.93 -4.17 -10.64
N SER A 197 -6.39 -3.13 -11.27
CA SER A 197 -5.07 -2.57 -10.96
C SER A 197 -5.08 -1.86 -9.60
N LEU A 198 -6.15 -1.10 -9.31
CA LEU A 198 -6.32 -0.45 -8.00
C LEU A 198 -6.56 -1.48 -6.89
N ARG A 199 -7.30 -2.54 -7.20
CA ARG A 199 -7.55 -3.67 -6.28
C ARG A 199 -6.24 -4.37 -5.93
N GLU A 200 -5.44 -4.75 -6.94
CA GLU A 200 -4.13 -5.37 -6.72
C GLU A 200 -3.23 -4.45 -5.88
N ASN A 201 -3.11 -3.18 -6.26
CA ASN A 201 -2.30 -2.20 -5.53
C ASN A 201 -2.74 -2.06 -4.06
N PHE A 202 -4.05 -1.96 -3.80
CA PHE A 202 -4.55 -1.87 -2.43
C PHE A 202 -4.19 -3.11 -1.61
N VAL A 203 -4.47 -4.30 -2.13
CA VAL A 203 -4.18 -5.55 -1.42
C VAL A 203 -2.66 -5.73 -1.21
N GLU A 204 -1.85 -5.45 -2.21
CA GLU A 204 -0.39 -5.48 -2.09
C GLU A 204 0.10 -4.55 -0.97
N ARG A 205 -0.43 -3.33 -0.89
CA ARG A 205 -0.13 -2.36 0.17
C ARG A 205 -0.53 -2.85 1.56
N VAL A 206 -1.67 -3.51 1.68
CA VAL A 206 -2.15 -4.10 2.95
C VAL A 206 -1.14 -5.10 3.51
N PHE A 207 -0.74 -6.08 2.70
CA PHE A 207 0.23 -7.09 3.13
C PHE A 207 1.64 -6.51 3.32
N ALA A 208 2.04 -5.53 2.51
CA ALA A 208 3.32 -4.83 2.69
C ALA A 208 3.33 -4.00 3.99
N TYR A 209 2.24 -3.31 4.30
CA TYR A 209 2.10 -2.52 5.53
C TYR A 209 2.11 -3.41 6.78
N GLN A 210 1.46 -4.57 6.73
CA GLN A 210 1.53 -5.55 7.83
C GLN A 210 2.98 -5.99 8.08
N ARG A 211 3.72 -6.36 7.03
CA ARG A 211 5.15 -6.72 7.15
C ARG A 211 6.01 -5.57 7.66
N LEU A 212 5.75 -4.34 7.18
CA LEU A 212 6.44 -3.14 7.62
C LEU A 212 6.22 -2.87 9.10
N ARG A 213 4.99 -2.99 9.58
CA ARG A 213 4.66 -2.83 11.00
C ARG A 213 5.33 -3.91 11.85
N ALA A 214 5.28 -5.17 11.41
CA ALA A 214 5.94 -6.28 12.11
C ALA A 214 7.45 -6.03 12.28
N LEU A 215 8.12 -5.41 11.28
CA LEU A 215 9.53 -5.02 11.39
C LEU A 215 9.75 -4.02 12.55
N PHE A 216 8.88 -2.99 12.66
CA PHE A 216 9.08 -1.90 13.62
C PHE A 216 8.39 -2.13 14.98
N THR A 217 7.67 -3.23 15.13
CA THR A 217 7.12 -3.65 16.42
C THR A 217 8.24 -4.25 17.28
N GLY A 218 8.49 -3.68 18.44
CA GLY A 218 9.54 -4.13 19.35
C GLY A 218 10.95 -3.62 19.02
N ARG A 219 11.97 -4.42 19.31
CA ARG A 219 13.39 -4.04 19.15
C ARG A 219 13.90 -4.44 17.74
N TRP A 220 13.66 -3.60 16.74
CA TRP A 220 14.25 -3.80 15.43
C TRP A 220 15.75 -3.40 15.41
N THR A 221 16.52 -3.95 14.47
CA THR A 221 17.94 -3.69 14.27
C THR A 221 18.20 -3.12 12.87
N THR A 222 19.35 -2.47 12.69
CA THR A 222 19.81 -2.06 11.34
C THR A 222 19.87 -3.26 10.41
N HIS A 223 20.33 -4.40 10.88
CA HIS A 223 20.38 -5.64 10.10
C HIS A 223 18.98 -6.08 9.63
N SER A 224 17.98 -6.09 10.53
CA SER A 224 16.61 -6.44 10.15
C SER A 224 16.01 -5.46 9.14
N LEU A 225 16.31 -4.16 9.24
CA LEU A 225 15.91 -3.16 8.26
C LEU A 225 16.56 -3.39 6.88
N VAL A 226 17.86 -3.71 6.85
CA VAL A 226 18.59 -4.02 5.60
C VAL A 226 17.99 -5.25 4.93
N ILE A 227 17.72 -6.34 5.69
CA ILE A 227 17.07 -7.55 5.17
C ILE A 227 15.68 -7.21 4.61
N PHE A 228 14.86 -6.48 5.36
CA PHE A 228 13.54 -6.06 4.93
C PHE A 228 13.60 -5.25 3.62
N HIS A 229 14.48 -4.25 3.57
CA HIS A 229 14.68 -3.42 2.38
C HIS A 229 15.13 -4.25 1.17
N SER A 230 16.08 -5.17 1.37
CA SER A 230 16.57 -6.09 0.32
C SER A 230 15.44 -6.98 -0.22
N ARG A 231 14.61 -7.56 0.65
CA ARG A 231 13.47 -8.41 0.26
C ARG A 231 12.37 -7.67 -0.51
N HIS A 232 12.20 -6.36 -0.25
CA HIS A 232 11.22 -5.53 -0.93
C HIS A 232 11.78 -4.76 -2.14
N LYS A 233 13.06 -4.96 -2.50
CA LYS A 233 13.71 -4.22 -3.58
C LYS A 233 12.95 -4.26 -4.89
N LEU A 234 12.62 -5.44 -5.40
CA LEU A 234 11.94 -5.59 -6.68
C LEU A 234 10.51 -5.03 -6.63
N GLN A 235 9.82 -5.20 -5.52
CA GLN A 235 8.50 -4.63 -5.27
C GLN A 235 8.56 -3.10 -5.30
N LEU A 236 9.47 -2.47 -4.57
CA LEU A 236 9.62 -1.01 -4.57
C LEU A 236 9.97 -0.46 -5.96
N LEU A 237 10.85 -1.14 -6.69
CA LEU A 237 11.24 -0.76 -8.05
C LEU A 237 10.07 -0.81 -9.04
N SER A 238 9.13 -1.75 -8.90
CA SER A 238 7.95 -1.83 -9.76
C SER A 238 6.98 -0.65 -9.54
N HIS A 239 7.00 -0.04 -8.37
CA HIS A 239 6.18 1.14 -8.07
C HIS A 239 6.92 2.46 -8.33
N SER A 240 8.17 2.61 -7.85
CA SER A 240 8.95 3.84 -8.04
C SER A 240 10.44 3.64 -7.85
N ARG A 241 11.23 3.85 -8.91
CA ARG A 241 12.70 3.90 -8.82
C ARG A 241 13.19 5.02 -7.90
N GLN A 242 12.53 6.18 -7.94
CA GLN A 242 12.86 7.33 -7.09
C GLN A 242 12.63 7.00 -5.59
N GLY A 243 11.46 6.43 -5.26
CA GLY A 243 11.15 6.02 -3.89
C GLY A 243 12.09 4.94 -3.38
N TYR A 244 12.44 3.95 -4.22
CA TYR A 244 13.46 2.96 -3.87
C TYR A 244 14.82 3.60 -3.58
N ALA A 245 15.27 4.56 -4.41
CA ALA A 245 16.54 5.25 -4.21
C ALA A 245 16.54 6.11 -2.93
N GLU A 246 15.42 6.75 -2.59
CA GLU A 246 15.24 7.49 -1.34
C GLU A 246 15.35 6.57 -0.12
N LEU A 247 14.64 5.44 -0.14
CA LEU A 247 14.72 4.41 0.91
C LEU A 247 16.14 3.84 1.04
N GLY A 248 16.81 3.61 -0.09
CA GLY A 248 18.20 3.12 -0.11
C GLY A 248 19.16 4.08 0.59
N ARG A 249 18.99 5.39 0.41
CA ARG A 249 19.78 6.42 1.14
C ARG A 249 19.51 6.38 2.64
N LEU A 250 18.25 6.25 3.06
CA LEU A 250 17.91 6.12 4.48
C LEU A 250 18.56 4.89 5.12
N VAL A 251 18.59 3.77 4.40
CA VAL A 251 19.22 2.53 4.86
C VAL A 251 20.75 2.64 4.89
N ALA A 252 21.37 3.32 3.91
CA ALA A 252 22.82 3.55 3.89
C ALA A 252 23.28 4.49 5.02
N ASP A 253 22.48 5.48 5.33
CA ASP A 253 22.78 6.54 6.29
C ASP A 253 22.17 6.33 7.68
N VAL A 254 21.89 5.08 8.09
CA VAL A 254 21.18 4.77 9.35
C VAL A 254 21.77 5.44 10.58
N VAL A 255 23.08 5.64 10.60
CA VAL A 255 23.80 6.27 11.73
C VAL A 255 23.51 7.77 11.90
N LYS A 256 22.98 8.42 10.87
CA LYS A 256 22.63 9.85 10.87
C LYS A 256 21.28 10.15 11.54
N TYR A 257 20.49 9.14 11.81
CA TYR A 257 19.13 9.28 12.31
C TYR A 257 18.97 8.67 13.70
N SER A 258 18.08 9.25 14.50
CA SER A 258 17.57 8.52 15.66
C SER A 258 16.75 7.30 15.18
N ARG A 259 16.69 6.24 15.99
CA ARG A 259 15.86 5.07 15.66
C ARG A 259 14.40 5.43 15.38
N ARG A 260 13.87 6.37 16.14
CA ARG A 260 12.49 6.84 15.99
C ARG A 260 12.31 7.58 14.66
N ASP A 261 13.15 8.54 14.35
CA ASP A 261 13.04 9.36 13.14
C ASP A 261 13.24 8.50 11.87
N LEU A 262 14.21 7.58 11.93
CA LEU A 262 14.43 6.63 10.82
C LEU A 262 13.20 5.76 10.59
N SER A 263 12.61 5.18 11.65
CA SER A 263 11.43 4.31 11.50
C SER A 263 10.24 5.07 10.94
N VAL A 264 9.97 6.28 11.44
CA VAL A 264 8.86 7.12 10.96
C VAL A 264 9.06 7.52 9.49
N THR A 265 10.28 8.00 9.16
CA THR A 265 10.61 8.44 7.79
C THR A 265 10.58 7.26 6.81
N TYR A 266 11.18 6.14 7.18
CA TYR A 266 11.21 4.94 6.33
C TYR A 266 9.79 4.43 6.05
N GLN A 267 8.92 4.32 7.07
CA GLN A 267 7.53 3.89 6.90
C GLN A 267 6.76 4.82 5.96
N ARG A 268 6.90 6.13 6.15
CA ARG A 268 6.24 7.13 5.30
C ARG A 268 6.67 6.99 3.83
N VAL A 269 7.98 6.95 3.56
CA VAL A 269 8.52 6.85 2.19
C VAL A 269 8.18 5.51 1.56
N PHE A 270 8.23 4.41 2.34
CA PHE A 270 7.89 3.06 1.87
C PHE A 270 6.43 2.99 1.42
N MET A 271 5.49 3.45 2.25
CA MET A 271 4.07 3.42 1.91
C MET A 271 3.71 4.41 0.79
N ALA A 272 4.31 5.60 0.75
CA ALA A 272 4.16 6.56 -0.34
C ALA A 272 4.70 6.00 -1.68
N THR A 273 5.77 5.20 -1.64
CA THR A 273 6.31 4.50 -2.81
C THR A 273 5.31 3.49 -3.37
N LEU A 274 4.76 2.63 -2.51
CA LEU A 274 3.80 1.60 -2.89
C LEU A 274 2.42 2.16 -3.27
N ALA A 275 2.06 3.37 -2.84
CA ALA A 275 0.82 4.02 -3.24
C ALA A 275 0.76 4.36 -4.75
N ARG A 276 1.90 4.42 -5.43
CA ARG A 276 1.96 4.57 -6.89
C ARG A 276 1.64 3.23 -7.55
N VAL A 277 0.60 3.19 -8.36
CA VAL A 277 0.24 1.97 -9.11
C VAL A 277 1.40 1.58 -10.04
N ALA A 278 1.81 0.32 -9.99
CA ALA A 278 2.82 -0.22 -10.89
C ALA A 278 2.26 -0.32 -12.32
N THR A 279 3.09 -0.05 -13.31
CA THR A 279 2.69 -0.13 -14.72
C THR A 279 3.29 -1.37 -15.40
N PRO A 280 2.69 -1.89 -16.50
CA PRO A 280 3.27 -3.02 -17.23
C PRO A 280 4.75 -2.80 -17.61
N GLY A 281 5.13 -1.57 -18.03
CA GLY A 281 6.52 -1.24 -18.33
C GLY A 281 7.45 -1.35 -17.12
N ARG A 282 7.02 -0.91 -15.93
CA ARG A 282 7.82 -1.06 -14.70
C ARG A 282 7.93 -2.51 -14.24
N HIS A 283 6.86 -3.30 -14.38
CA HIS A 283 6.93 -4.73 -14.12
C HIS A 283 7.92 -5.42 -15.05
N SER A 284 7.90 -5.08 -16.36
CA SER A 284 8.86 -5.60 -17.35
C SER A 284 10.30 -5.25 -16.97
N ASP A 285 10.58 -3.99 -16.62
CA ASP A 285 11.91 -3.56 -16.17
C ASP A 285 12.41 -4.37 -14.96
N VAL A 286 11.54 -4.62 -13.99
CA VAL A 286 11.88 -5.40 -12.78
C VAL A 286 12.14 -6.85 -13.13
N MET A 287 11.33 -7.46 -13.99
CA MET A 287 11.52 -8.84 -14.43
C MET A 287 12.79 -8.99 -15.27
N MET A 288 13.10 -8.04 -16.15
CA MET A 288 14.38 -8.00 -16.89
C MET A 288 15.58 -7.93 -15.94
N HIS A 289 15.48 -7.14 -14.86
CA HIS A 289 16.51 -7.10 -13.83
C HIS A 289 16.66 -8.48 -13.13
N ALA A 290 15.56 -9.15 -12.80
CA ALA A 290 15.57 -10.48 -12.20
C ALA A 290 16.19 -11.54 -13.14
N ILE A 291 15.90 -11.50 -14.45
CA ILE A 291 16.52 -12.38 -15.45
C ILE A 291 18.06 -12.22 -15.47
N GLY A 292 18.57 -11.04 -15.19
CA GLY A 292 20.01 -10.81 -15.09
C GLY A 292 20.71 -11.76 -14.11
N HIS A 293 20.02 -12.19 -13.05
CA HIS A 293 20.53 -13.20 -12.09
C HIS A 293 20.45 -14.64 -12.63
N LEU A 294 19.56 -14.90 -13.60
CA LEU A 294 19.34 -16.23 -14.19
C LEU A 294 20.20 -16.49 -15.44
N LYS A 295 20.77 -15.45 -16.07
CA LYS A 295 21.36 -15.53 -17.42
C LYS A 295 22.43 -16.62 -17.63
N ARG A 296 23.11 -17.04 -16.56
CA ARG A 296 24.15 -18.09 -16.60
C ARG A 296 23.64 -19.46 -16.19
N LEU A 297 22.38 -19.57 -15.80
CA LEU A 297 21.78 -20.77 -15.20
C LEU A 297 20.71 -21.37 -16.09
N ILE A 298 20.07 -20.59 -16.94
CA ILE A 298 19.02 -21.04 -17.86
C ILE A 298 19.57 -21.15 -19.30
N GLN A 299 18.99 -22.06 -20.06
CA GLN A 299 19.35 -22.26 -21.49
C GLN A 299 18.83 -21.07 -22.34
N ALA A 300 19.37 -20.92 -23.54
CA ALA A 300 18.99 -19.83 -24.43
C ALA A 300 17.48 -19.86 -24.77
N GLY A 301 16.93 -21.04 -25.07
CA GLY A 301 15.50 -21.20 -25.37
C GLY A 301 14.59 -20.81 -24.22
N ASP A 302 14.88 -21.27 -22.99
CA ASP A 302 14.13 -20.89 -21.76
C ASP A 302 14.17 -19.36 -21.54
N ARG A 303 15.34 -18.76 -21.81
CA ARG A 303 15.51 -17.31 -21.69
C ARG A 303 14.67 -16.55 -22.70
N ASP A 304 14.67 -16.99 -23.96
CA ASP A 304 13.94 -16.35 -25.03
C ASP A 304 12.41 -16.46 -24.80
N GLU A 305 11.94 -17.61 -24.31
CA GLU A 305 10.54 -17.79 -23.89
C GLU A 305 10.16 -16.82 -22.77
N LEU A 306 10.99 -16.70 -21.74
CA LEU A 306 10.74 -15.78 -20.62
C LEU A 306 10.75 -14.31 -21.06
N LEU A 307 11.67 -13.92 -21.97
CA LEU A 307 11.73 -12.58 -22.56
C LEU A 307 10.48 -12.30 -23.41
N GLY A 308 10.04 -13.28 -24.22
CA GLY A 308 8.81 -13.20 -24.99
C GLY A 308 7.58 -12.97 -24.11
N ALA A 309 7.42 -13.73 -23.05
CA ALA A 309 6.32 -13.58 -22.11
C ALA A 309 6.32 -12.21 -21.40
N ILE A 310 7.50 -11.66 -21.08
CA ILE A 310 7.61 -10.31 -20.50
C ILE A 310 7.23 -9.23 -21.50
N GLU A 311 7.64 -9.37 -22.76
CA GLU A 311 7.25 -8.42 -23.80
C GLU A 311 5.76 -8.49 -24.11
N ASP A 312 5.18 -9.67 -24.14
CA ASP A 312 3.73 -9.86 -24.31
C ASP A 312 2.94 -9.20 -23.15
N HIS A 313 3.44 -9.33 -21.92
CA HIS A 313 2.86 -8.60 -20.79
C HIS A 313 3.00 -7.08 -20.96
N ARG A 314 4.18 -6.59 -21.37
CA ARG A 314 4.39 -5.17 -21.58
C ARG A 314 3.44 -4.58 -22.60
N ARG A 315 3.06 -5.36 -23.62
CA ARG A 315 2.11 -5.00 -24.69
C ARG A 315 0.64 -5.22 -24.32
N GLY A 316 0.36 -5.76 -23.13
CA GLY A 316 -1.01 -6.07 -22.69
C GLY A 316 -1.62 -7.29 -23.37
N ILE A 317 -0.83 -8.22 -23.90
CA ILE A 317 -1.30 -9.46 -24.55
C ILE A 317 -1.57 -10.53 -23.49
N VAL A 318 -0.72 -10.60 -22.46
CA VAL A 318 -0.88 -11.55 -21.37
C VAL A 318 -0.85 -10.87 -20.01
N PRO A 319 -1.56 -11.40 -19.00
CA PRO A 319 -1.55 -10.85 -17.64
C PRO A 319 -0.20 -11.09 -16.95
N LEU A 320 0.07 -10.29 -15.91
CA LEU A 320 1.34 -10.34 -15.16
C LEU A 320 1.65 -11.72 -14.57
N VAL A 321 0.62 -12.49 -14.23
CA VAL A 321 0.80 -13.85 -13.68
C VAL A 321 1.60 -14.77 -14.60
N VAL A 322 1.53 -14.60 -15.92
CA VAL A 322 2.22 -15.45 -16.90
C VAL A 322 3.74 -15.35 -16.77
N PRO A 323 4.37 -14.18 -17.03
CA PRO A 323 5.83 -14.08 -16.89
C PRO A 323 6.31 -14.27 -15.44
N ILE A 324 5.53 -13.89 -14.42
CA ILE A 324 5.88 -14.14 -13.02
C ILE A 324 5.93 -15.66 -12.74
N THR A 325 5.03 -16.44 -13.29
CA THR A 325 5.01 -17.91 -13.08
C THR A 325 6.23 -18.55 -13.70
N LEU A 326 6.61 -18.19 -14.92
CA LEU A 326 7.83 -18.66 -15.57
C LEU A 326 9.08 -18.23 -14.79
N LEU A 327 9.17 -16.98 -14.39
CA LEU A 327 10.28 -16.49 -13.57
C LEU A 327 10.42 -17.27 -12.27
N ARG A 328 9.31 -17.50 -11.55
CA ARG A 328 9.30 -18.28 -10.30
C ARG A 328 9.71 -19.74 -10.51
N HIS A 329 9.33 -20.34 -11.64
CA HIS A 329 9.76 -21.69 -12.00
C HIS A 329 11.30 -21.78 -12.05
N HIS A 330 11.94 -20.89 -12.80
CA HIS A 330 13.40 -20.88 -12.93
C HIS A 330 14.10 -20.52 -11.60
N VAL A 331 13.56 -19.56 -10.84
CA VAL A 331 14.10 -19.19 -9.51
C VAL A 331 14.10 -20.40 -8.56
N ARG A 332 13.03 -21.20 -8.56
CA ARG A 332 12.94 -22.42 -7.73
C ARG A 332 13.85 -23.52 -8.22
N ARG A 333 13.87 -23.77 -9.55
CA ARG A 333 14.67 -24.81 -10.17
C ARG A 333 16.16 -24.63 -9.91
N HIS A 334 16.64 -23.37 -9.92
CA HIS A 334 18.06 -23.05 -9.74
C HIS A 334 18.42 -22.60 -8.32
N ASP A 335 17.50 -22.69 -7.38
CA ASP A 335 17.67 -22.37 -5.96
C ASP A 335 18.29 -20.99 -5.67
N LEU A 336 17.83 -19.97 -6.40
CA LEU A 336 18.32 -18.61 -6.25
C LEU A 336 17.76 -17.93 -5.00
N GLY A 337 18.44 -18.11 -3.85
CA GLY A 337 17.99 -17.61 -2.55
C GLY A 337 17.61 -16.13 -2.54
N TYR A 338 18.43 -15.27 -3.17
CA TYR A 338 18.12 -13.83 -3.26
C TYR A 338 16.78 -13.54 -3.95
N LEU A 339 16.47 -14.20 -5.09
CA LEU A 339 15.22 -13.99 -5.80
C LEU A 339 14.04 -14.70 -5.11
N LYS A 340 14.26 -15.86 -4.47
CA LYS A 340 13.22 -16.54 -3.68
C LYS A 340 12.67 -15.67 -2.56
N ASP A 341 13.53 -14.84 -1.97
CA ASP A 341 13.18 -13.98 -0.85
C ASP A 341 12.51 -12.66 -1.31
N GLN A 342 12.41 -12.38 -2.61
CA GLN A 342 11.79 -11.16 -3.10
C GLN A 342 10.26 -11.19 -2.96
N THR A 343 9.71 -10.27 -2.17
CA THR A 343 8.26 -10.11 -1.98
C THR A 343 7.52 -9.82 -3.29
N TYR A 344 8.20 -9.26 -4.29
CA TYR A 344 7.66 -9.02 -5.63
C TYR A 344 7.08 -10.29 -6.28
N LEU A 345 7.69 -11.46 -6.06
CA LEU A 345 7.23 -12.71 -6.64
C LEU A 345 5.96 -13.24 -5.98
N GLU A 346 5.75 -12.97 -4.69
CA GLU A 346 4.56 -13.35 -3.91
C GLU A 346 4.22 -12.24 -2.89
N PRO A 347 3.68 -11.10 -3.32
CA PRO A 347 3.41 -9.97 -2.42
C PRO A 347 2.21 -10.19 -1.50
N HIS A 348 1.29 -11.03 -1.90
CA HIS A 348 0.05 -11.41 -1.23
C HIS A 348 -0.30 -12.88 -1.57
N PRO A 349 -1.29 -13.50 -0.90
CA PRO A 349 -1.76 -14.84 -1.24
C PRO A 349 -2.14 -14.95 -2.73
N ARG A 350 -1.57 -15.91 -3.43
CA ARG A 350 -1.76 -16.11 -4.88
C ARG A 350 -3.19 -16.51 -5.23
N GLU A 351 -3.90 -17.12 -4.28
CA GLU A 351 -5.29 -17.56 -4.38
C GLU A 351 -6.26 -16.39 -4.58
N LEU A 352 -5.84 -15.17 -4.28
CA LEU A 352 -6.59 -13.94 -4.60
C LEU A 352 -6.62 -13.65 -6.11
N ALA A 353 -5.75 -14.29 -6.90
CA ALA A 353 -5.68 -14.19 -8.36
C ALA A 353 -5.62 -12.74 -8.91
N LEU A 354 -5.06 -11.80 -8.15
CA LEU A 354 -5.08 -10.38 -8.48
C LEU A 354 -4.23 -10.00 -9.70
N ARG A 355 -3.26 -10.83 -10.09
CA ARG A 355 -2.37 -10.62 -11.24
C ARG A 355 -2.85 -11.27 -12.53
N ASN A 356 -4.15 -11.65 -12.58
CA ASN A 356 -4.76 -12.34 -13.72
C ASN A 356 -5.44 -11.38 -14.71
N HIS A 357 -5.28 -10.06 -14.57
CA HIS A 357 -5.82 -9.07 -15.49
C HIS A 357 -4.71 -8.51 -16.41
N VAL A 358 -5.10 -7.98 -17.56
CA VAL A 358 -4.25 -7.30 -18.55
C VAL A 358 -4.52 -5.82 -18.51
#